data_493f346f36e1012f7409f51a1d9a84fe
#
_entry.id   493f346f36e1012f7409f51a1d9a84fe
#
_cell.length_a   1.000
_cell.length_b   1.000
_cell.length_c   1.000
_cell.angle_alpha   90.00
_cell.angle_beta   90.00
_cell.angle_gamma   90.00
#
_symmetry.space_group_name_H-M   'P 1'
#
loop_
_entity.id
_entity.type
_entity.pdbx_description
1 polymer ?
#
loop_
_entity_poly.entity_id
_entity_poly.type
_entity_poly.pdbx_seq_one_letter_code
_entity_poly.pdbx_strand_id
1 'polypeptide(L)'
;MGWPINQPVGIYGEIIAFLFPSPPSKTGWRAGGKKAASHMEGSYLDWALADFSGYIAADELYDGPFCVLFVVDNRTFKRLLYQVLDHDPGHKDIEAFLRRFEKALRQRGLVLQGVTTDGSPLYPEPLQAVFGDVPHPICEFHILKELTKVILRAVAKVRKKLAERKSKVKRGRPSTPTAKRAVRQRQRLQQKIADPFEHRYLFVQHELTLTQRRTLHRITRGLPQPRALRAIMGEVYRLFDRRCRTDTALAKLAKLRQRVRRFKQVGKILSKLQSPNLDKALTFLNDKLLPSTSNAVERSNRRHRKMQKTVYRVRTQENINNRIALDMLGDSQKEDRTETLETLHYVRAG
;
A
#
# COMPACT_ATOMS: atom_id res chain seq x y z
N MET A 1 -33.03 28.07 17.51
CA MET A 1 -32.53 28.16 16.13
C MET A 1 -31.84 26.84 15.80
N GLY A 2 -32.60 25.95 15.11
CA GLY A 2 -32.10 24.63 14.74
C GLY A 2 -31.33 24.69 13.42
N TRP A 3 -30.15 24.14 13.37
CA TRP A 3 -29.39 23.94 12.14
C TRP A 3 -30.04 22.81 11.32
N PRO A 4 -30.28 22.99 10.02
CA PRO A 4 -30.74 21.90 9.17
C PRO A 4 -29.59 20.96 8.95
N ILE A 5 -29.73 19.72 9.42
CA ILE A 5 -28.82 18.62 9.08
C ILE A 5 -29.11 18.23 7.62
N ASN A 6 -28.43 18.88 6.69
CA ASN A 6 -28.31 18.40 5.32
C ASN A 6 -27.40 17.17 5.35
N GLN A 7 -27.97 15.98 5.50
CA GLN A 7 -27.28 14.75 5.27
C GLN A 7 -26.98 14.63 3.75
N PRO A 8 -25.74 14.39 3.34
CA PRO A 8 -25.51 13.98 1.98
C PRO A 8 -26.26 12.64 1.80
N VAL A 9 -27.27 12.64 0.94
CA VAL A 9 -27.90 11.41 0.42
C VAL A 9 -26.81 10.72 -0.42
N GLY A 10 -25.91 10.03 0.27
CA GLY A 10 -24.83 9.29 -0.36
C GLY A 10 -25.45 8.07 -1.06
N ILE A 11 -24.67 7.53 -1.96
CA ILE A 11 -24.86 6.31 -2.77
C ILE A 11 -25.67 5.20 -2.06
N TYR A 12 -25.60 5.09 -0.73
CA TYR A 12 -26.38 4.18 0.09
C TYR A 12 -27.88 4.51 0.11
N GLY A 13 -28.27 5.76 -0.01
CA GLY A 13 -29.68 6.16 -0.06
C GLY A 13 -30.37 5.66 -1.33
N GLU A 14 -29.70 5.71 -2.47
CA GLU A 14 -30.26 5.26 -3.75
C GLU A 14 -30.32 3.73 -3.86
N ILE A 15 -29.30 3.02 -3.39
CA ILE A 15 -29.31 1.54 -3.34
C ILE A 15 -30.40 1.05 -2.37
N ILE A 16 -30.54 1.74 -1.24
CA ILE A 16 -31.58 1.44 -0.26
C ILE A 16 -32.96 1.74 -0.83
N ALA A 17 -33.13 2.84 -1.56
CA ALA A 17 -34.40 3.20 -2.20
C ALA A 17 -34.79 2.19 -3.31
N PHE A 18 -33.82 1.61 -4.03
CA PHE A 18 -34.06 0.58 -5.03
C PHE A 18 -34.43 -0.76 -4.43
N LEU A 19 -33.73 -1.18 -3.35
CA LEU A 19 -34.01 -2.46 -2.66
C LEU A 19 -35.15 -2.36 -1.65
N PHE A 20 -35.47 -1.14 -1.20
CA PHE A 20 -36.46 -0.85 -0.19
C PHE A 20 -37.16 0.48 -0.52
N PRO A 21 -38.42 0.44 -0.99
CA PRO A 21 -39.22 1.65 -1.29
C PRO A 21 -39.53 2.50 -0.05
N SER A 22 -39.21 2.03 1.15
CA SER A 22 -39.30 2.80 2.43
C SER A 22 -37.98 2.67 3.19
N PRO A 23 -37.60 3.64 4.06
CA PRO A 23 -36.39 3.52 4.84
C PRO A 23 -36.34 2.20 5.60
N PRO A 24 -35.32 1.35 5.38
CA PRO A 24 -35.35 -0.02 5.86
C PRO A 24 -35.26 -0.05 7.38
N SER A 25 -36.17 -0.83 8.00
CA SER A 25 -36.02 -1.27 9.38
C SER A 25 -34.74 -2.11 9.52
N LYS A 26 -34.26 -2.35 10.76
CA LYS A 26 -33.12 -3.23 11.02
C LYS A 26 -33.27 -4.62 10.35
N THR A 27 -34.50 -5.13 10.24
CA THR A 27 -34.85 -6.38 9.55
C THR A 27 -34.74 -6.24 8.03
N GLY A 28 -35.12 -5.12 7.44
CA GLY A 28 -35.01 -4.84 6.01
C GLY A 28 -33.55 -4.83 5.52
N TRP A 29 -32.62 -4.26 6.28
CA TRP A 29 -31.19 -4.30 5.97
C TRP A 29 -30.63 -5.72 5.91
N ARG A 30 -31.03 -6.59 6.84
CA ARG A 30 -30.58 -7.98 6.87
C ARG A 30 -31.13 -8.79 5.68
N ALA A 31 -32.41 -8.62 5.36
CA ALA A 31 -33.04 -9.29 4.22
C ALA A 31 -32.41 -8.87 2.88
N GLY A 32 -32.21 -7.56 2.67
CA GLY A 32 -31.52 -7.03 1.49
C GLY A 32 -30.08 -7.51 1.36
N GLY A 33 -29.34 -7.58 2.47
CA GLY A 33 -27.99 -8.09 2.49
C GLY A 33 -27.89 -9.57 2.14
N LYS A 34 -28.79 -10.41 2.64
CA LYS A 34 -28.87 -11.84 2.26
C LYS A 34 -29.19 -12.01 0.79
N LYS A 35 -30.15 -11.25 0.26
CA LYS A 35 -30.48 -11.24 -1.17
C LYS A 35 -29.29 -10.79 -2.01
N ALA A 36 -28.57 -9.73 -1.61
CA ALA A 36 -27.36 -9.29 -2.29
C ALA A 36 -26.28 -10.38 -2.28
N ALA A 37 -26.06 -11.05 -1.14
CA ALA A 37 -25.07 -12.13 -1.03
C ALA A 37 -25.38 -13.32 -1.96
N SER A 38 -26.67 -13.65 -2.18
CA SER A 38 -27.06 -14.72 -3.12
C SER A 38 -26.80 -14.37 -4.59
N HIS A 39 -26.70 -13.10 -4.95
CA HIS A 39 -26.39 -12.65 -6.32
C HIS A 39 -24.89 -12.54 -6.61
N MET A 40 -24.02 -12.65 -5.60
CA MET A 40 -22.58 -12.41 -5.76
C MET A 40 -21.88 -13.42 -6.69
N GLU A 41 -22.30 -14.69 -6.68
CA GLU A 41 -21.66 -15.74 -7.49
C GLU A 41 -22.30 -15.87 -8.90
N GLY A 42 -23.42 -15.24 -9.14
CA GLY A 42 -24.14 -15.21 -10.43
C GLY A 42 -23.96 -13.88 -11.15
N SER A 43 -25.06 -13.14 -11.26
CA SER A 43 -25.18 -11.90 -12.07
C SER A 43 -24.14 -10.84 -11.73
N TYR A 44 -23.72 -10.72 -10.47
CA TYR A 44 -22.66 -9.80 -10.11
C TYR A 44 -21.31 -10.20 -10.72
N LEU A 45 -20.92 -11.49 -10.60
CA LEU A 45 -19.68 -11.98 -11.20
C LEU A 45 -19.70 -11.90 -12.73
N ASP A 46 -20.85 -12.11 -13.37
CA ASP A 46 -21.00 -11.95 -14.81
C ASP A 46 -20.67 -10.51 -15.23
N TRP A 47 -21.23 -9.53 -14.52
CA TRP A 47 -20.90 -8.12 -14.73
C TRP A 47 -19.44 -7.79 -14.40
N ALA A 48 -18.92 -8.28 -13.27
CA ALA A 48 -17.57 -7.94 -12.82
C ALA A 48 -16.48 -8.53 -13.72
N LEU A 49 -16.73 -9.72 -14.29
CA LEU A 49 -15.80 -10.43 -15.15
C LEU A 49 -16.00 -10.16 -16.65
N ALA A 50 -17.01 -9.38 -17.06
CA ALA A 50 -17.28 -9.07 -18.46
C ALA A 50 -16.09 -8.45 -19.20
N ASP A 51 -15.32 -7.63 -18.51
CA ASP A 51 -14.11 -6.95 -19.01
C ASP A 51 -12.86 -7.35 -18.19
N PHE A 52 -12.81 -8.59 -17.74
CA PHE A 52 -11.72 -9.11 -16.91
C PHE A 52 -10.37 -8.96 -17.61
N SER A 53 -9.44 -8.30 -16.93
CA SER A 53 -8.13 -7.98 -17.51
C SER A 53 -7.13 -9.14 -17.50
N GLY A 54 -7.41 -10.23 -16.79
CA GLY A 54 -6.46 -11.31 -16.51
C GLY A 54 -5.53 -11.04 -15.31
N TYR A 55 -5.49 -9.81 -14.80
CA TYR A 55 -4.57 -9.41 -13.72
C TYR A 55 -5.34 -9.03 -12.46
N ILE A 56 -5.03 -9.68 -11.35
CA ILE A 56 -5.69 -9.41 -10.07
C ILE A 56 -4.72 -8.88 -9.01
N ALA A 57 -5.29 -8.20 -8.03
CA ALA A 57 -4.67 -7.98 -6.73
C ALA A 57 -5.45 -8.75 -5.67
N ALA A 58 -4.73 -9.44 -4.79
CA ALA A 58 -5.30 -10.14 -3.64
C ALA A 58 -4.66 -9.61 -2.34
N ASP A 59 -5.47 -9.50 -1.31
CA ASP A 59 -5.03 -8.97 -0.01
C ASP A 59 -5.98 -9.45 1.10
N GLU A 60 -5.46 -9.50 2.32
CA GLU A 60 -6.22 -9.73 3.54
C GLU A 60 -6.39 -8.44 4.35
N LEU A 61 -7.59 -8.19 4.79
CA LEU A 61 -7.95 -7.05 5.62
C LEU A 61 -8.43 -7.50 7.00
N TYR A 62 -7.67 -7.19 8.03
CA TYR A 62 -8.06 -7.46 9.42
C TYR A 62 -8.98 -6.35 9.97
N ASP A 63 -10.13 -6.77 10.52
CA ASP A 63 -11.16 -5.91 11.11
C ASP A 63 -11.63 -6.48 12.46
N GLY A 64 -10.88 -6.23 13.50
CA GLY A 64 -11.07 -6.81 14.82
C GLY A 64 -10.79 -8.32 14.81
N PRO A 65 -11.76 -9.17 15.22
CA PRO A 65 -11.60 -10.63 15.18
C PRO A 65 -11.82 -11.22 13.79
N PHE A 66 -12.23 -10.40 12.82
CA PHE A 66 -12.55 -10.85 11.47
C PHE A 66 -11.42 -10.54 10.49
N CYS A 67 -11.26 -11.40 9.51
CA CYS A 67 -10.43 -11.15 8.35
C CYS A 67 -11.29 -11.17 7.08
N VAL A 68 -11.09 -10.19 6.20
CA VAL A 68 -11.77 -10.15 4.91
C VAL A 68 -10.73 -10.35 3.81
N LEU A 69 -10.89 -11.41 3.05
CA LEU A 69 -10.11 -11.68 1.85
C LEU A 69 -10.78 -10.99 0.66
N PHE A 70 -10.00 -10.32 -0.16
CA PHE A 70 -10.46 -9.67 -1.39
C PHE A 70 -9.64 -10.10 -2.60
N VAL A 71 -10.34 -10.31 -3.72
CA VAL A 71 -9.76 -10.33 -5.07
C VAL A 71 -10.39 -9.20 -5.87
N VAL A 72 -9.54 -8.39 -6.48
CA VAL A 72 -9.92 -7.21 -7.26
C VAL A 72 -9.18 -7.24 -8.58
N ASP A 73 -9.86 -6.94 -9.69
CA ASP A 73 -9.18 -6.75 -10.97
C ASP A 73 -8.26 -5.53 -10.87
N ASN A 74 -6.99 -5.73 -11.19
CA ASN A 74 -5.96 -4.73 -10.94
C ASN A 74 -5.93 -3.60 -11.99
N ARG A 75 -6.69 -3.75 -13.08
CA ARG A 75 -6.80 -2.75 -14.16
C ARG A 75 -8.16 -2.07 -14.20
N THR A 76 -9.25 -2.85 -14.09
CA THR A 76 -10.62 -2.29 -14.08
C THR A 76 -11.03 -1.79 -12.71
N PHE A 77 -10.31 -2.20 -11.66
CA PHE A 77 -10.61 -1.92 -10.24
C PHE A 77 -11.94 -2.51 -9.77
N LYS A 78 -12.54 -3.40 -10.53
CA LYS A 78 -13.75 -4.12 -10.12
C LYS A 78 -13.40 -5.14 -9.04
N ARG A 79 -14.19 -5.17 -7.98
CA ARG A 79 -14.07 -6.20 -6.93
C ARG A 79 -14.69 -7.48 -7.47
N LEU A 80 -13.91 -8.56 -7.51
CA LEU A 80 -14.33 -9.82 -8.13
C LEU A 80 -14.90 -10.80 -7.11
N LEU A 81 -14.18 -10.99 -6.01
CA LEU A 81 -14.56 -11.93 -4.97
C LEU A 81 -14.15 -11.43 -3.60
N TYR A 82 -14.88 -11.82 -2.58
CA TYR A 82 -14.52 -11.61 -1.18
C TYR A 82 -14.93 -12.80 -0.32
N GLN A 83 -14.31 -12.90 0.85
CA GLN A 83 -14.69 -13.86 1.90
C GLN A 83 -14.45 -13.25 3.27
N VAL A 84 -15.39 -13.40 4.19
CA VAL A 84 -15.24 -12.98 5.57
C VAL A 84 -14.96 -14.21 6.43
N LEU A 85 -13.85 -14.17 7.16
CA LEU A 85 -13.44 -15.19 8.13
C LEU A 85 -13.60 -14.63 9.55
N ASP A 86 -13.90 -15.49 10.50
CA ASP A 86 -13.98 -15.18 11.94
C ASP A 86 -12.71 -15.55 12.70
N HIS A 87 -11.66 -15.85 11.96
CA HIS A 87 -10.33 -16.22 12.44
C HIS A 87 -9.23 -15.65 11.53
N ASP A 88 -7.98 -15.74 11.96
CA ASP A 88 -6.83 -15.40 11.14
C ASP A 88 -6.66 -16.41 10.01
N PRO A 89 -6.49 -15.97 8.74
CA PRO A 89 -6.41 -16.87 7.60
C PRO A 89 -5.15 -17.73 7.62
N GLY A 90 -5.31 -19.02 7.29
CA GLY A 90 -4.24 -19.94 6.98
C GLY A 90 -4.11 -20.22 5.48
N HIS A 91 -3.12 -21.01 5.07
CA HIS A 91 -2.93 -21.42 3.67
C HIS A 91 -4.17 -22.12 3.10
N LYS A 92 -4.85 -22.96 3.91
CA LYS A 92 -6.07 -23.68 3.50
C LYS A 92 -7.24 -22.74 3.19
N ASP A 93 -7.38 -21.66 3.97
CA ASP A 93 -8.43 -20.66 3.74
C ASP A 93 -8.17 -19.90 2.44
N ILE A 94 -6.92 -19.48 2.22
CA ILE A 94 -6.50 -18.81 0.99
C ILE A 94 -6.68 -19.76 -0.21
N GLU A 95 -6.30 -21.03 -0.10
CA GLU A 95 -6.46 -22.01 -1.16
C GLU A 95 -7.94 -22.23 -1.51
N ALA A 96 -8.80 -22.44 -0.52
CA ALA A 96 -10.24 -22.60 -0.72
C ALA A 96 -10.86 -21.35 -1.39
N PHE A 97 -10.45 -20.17 -0.98
CA PHE A 97 -10.87 -18.90 -1.56
C PHE A 97 -10.44 -18.77 -3.02
N LEU A 98 -9.18 -19.08 -3.33
CA LEU A 98 -8.64 -19.06 -4.69
C LEU A 98 -9.27 -20.12 -5.60
N ARG A 99 -9.59 -21.33 -5.08
CA ARG A 99 -10.30 -22.36 -5.84
C ARG A 99 -11.72 -21.92 -6.23
N ARG A 100 -12.41 -21.16 -5.35
CA ARG A 100 -13.70 -20.54 -5.71
C ARG A 100 -13.54 -19.57 -6.87
N PHE A 101 -12.49 -18.76 -6.83
CA PHE A 101 -12.20 -17.81 -7.89
C PHE A 101 -11.82 -18.51 -9.20
N GLU A 102 -10.94 -19.52 -9.15
CA GLU A 102 -10.57 -20.35 -10.31
C GLU A 102 -11.80 -20.99 -10.97
N LYS A 103 -12.70 -21.57 -10.17
CA LYS A 103 -13.96 -22.14 -10.66
C LYS A 103 -14.80 -21.09 -11.38
N ALA A 104 -14.91 -19.89 -10.84
CA ALA A 104 -15.66 -18.80 -11.45
C ALA A 104 -15.07 -18.35 -12.80
N LEU A 105 -13.74 -18.29 -12.92
CA LEU A 105 -13.04 -18.00 -14.16
C LEU A 105 -13.24 -19.11 -15.19
N ARG A 106 -13.04 -20.36 -14.80
CA ARG A 106 -13.17 -21.53 -15.69
C ARG A 106 -14.58 -21.66 -16.27
N GLN A 107 -15.61 -21.40 -15.46
CA GLN A 107 -17.02 -21.42 -15.93
C GLN A 107 -17.29 -20.38 -17.02
N ARG A 108 -16.46 -19.36 -17.13
CA ARG A 108 -16.57 -18.27 -18.12
C ARG A 108 -15.49 -18.31 -19.20
N GLY A 109 -14.67 -19.36 -19.23
CA GLY A 109 -13.57 -19.49 -20.21
C GLY A 109 -12.46 -18.45 -20.03
N LEU A 110 -12.34 -17.86 -18.82
CA LEU A 110 -11.35 -16.83 -18.52
C LEU A 110 -10.09 -17.42 -17.89
N VAL A 111 -8.95 -16.80 -18.15
CA VAL A 111 -7.63 -17.26 -17.69
C VAL A 111 -6.96 -16.16 -16.85
N LEU A 112 -6.38 -16.56 -15.72
CA LEU A 112 -5.57 -15.68 -14.89
C LEU A 112 -4.16 -15.54 -15.48
N GLN A 113 -3.70 -14.30 -15.68
CA GLN A 113 -2.40 -13.96 -16.28
C GLN A 113 -1.39 -13.46 -15.24
N GLY A 114 -1.86 -12.96 -14.10
CA GLY A 114 -0.97 -12.49 -13.05
C GLY A 114 -1.68 -12.08 -11.78
N VAL A 115 -0.98 -12.22 -10.63
CA VAL A 115 -1.49 -11.90 -9.30
C VAL A 115 -0.51 -11.01 -8.56
N THR A 116 -0.94 -9.84 -8.11
CA THR A 116 -0.12 -8.95 -7.27
C THR A 116 -0.59 -9.01 -5.81
N THR A 117 0.31 -9.30 -4.88
CA THR A 117 0.03 -9.27 -3.43
C THR A 117 0.97 -8.32 -2.70
N ASP A 118 0.76 -8.11 -1.41
CA ASP A 118 1.64 -7.29 -0.56
C ASP A 118 2.95 -8.00 -0.15
N GLY A 119 3.10 -9.28 -0.48
CA GLY A 119 4.22 -10.13 -0.09
C GLY A 119 3.98 -10.93 1.20
N SER A 120 2.73 -11.07 1.60
CA SER A 120 2.31 -11.98 2.67
C SER A 120 2.73 -13.42 2.32
N PRO A 121 3.25 -14.20 3.27
CA PRO A 121 3.64 -15.59 3.06
C PRO A 121 2.45 -16.52 2.80
N LEU A 122 1.24 -16.06 3.02
CA LEU A 122 0.00 -16.86 2.86
C LEU A 122 -0.33 -17.18 1.39
N TYR A 123 0.17 -16.40 0.41
CA TYR A 123 -0.25 -16.52 -0.99
C TYR A 123 0.60 -17.46 -1.86
N PRO A 124 1.94 -17.54 -1.73
CA PRO A 124 2.76 -18.23 -2.73
C PRO A 124 2.37 -19.69 -2.95
N GLU A 125 2.21 -20.45 -1.87
CA GLU A 125 1.89 -21.87 -1.92
C GLU A 125 0.45 -22.13 -2.45
N PRO A 126 -0.61 -21.47 -1.93
CA PRO A 126 -1.96 -21.61 -2.46
C PRO A 126 -2.09 -21.16 -3.93
N LEU A 127 -1.41 -20.10 -4.35
CA LEU A 127 -1.42 -19.66 -5.76
C LEU A 127 -0.81 -20.72 -6.66
N GLN A 128 0.33 -21.30 -6.28
CA GLN A 128 0.97 -22.38 -7.01
C GLN A 128 0.06 -23.63 -7.09
N ALA A 129 -0.61 -23.98 -5.99
CA ALA A 129 -1.50 -25.14 -5.92
C ALA A 129 -2.77 -24.99 -6.79
N VAL A 130 -3.29 -23.77 -6.96
CA VAL A 130 -4.54 -23.50 -7.67
C VAL A 130 -4.31 -23.10 -9.13
N PHE A 131 -3.35 -22.22 -9.40
CA PHE A 131 -3.13 -21.63 -10.72
C PHE A 131 -1.82 -22.06 -11.38
N GLY A 132 -0.99 -22.86 -10.71
CA GLY A 132 0.31 -23.27 -11.22
C GLY A 132 1.30 -22.11 -11.29
N ASP A 133 2.10 -22.07 -12.35
CA ASP A 133 3.18 -21.09 -12.51
C ASP A 133 2.67 -19.77 -13.10
N VAL A 134 1.81 -19.09 -12.33
CA VAL A 134 1.29 -17.76 -12.70
C VAL A 134 2.24 -16.67 -12.19
N PRO A 135 2.57 -15.62 -12.97
CA PRO A 135 3.36 -14.49 -12.51
C PRO A 135 2.81 -13.86 -11.23
N HIS A 136 3.61 -13.85 -10.16
CA HIS A 136 3.22 -13.37 -8.85
C HIS A 136 4.20 -12.29 -8.32
N PRO A 137 4.15 -11.06 -8.84
CA PRO A 137 4.93 -9.95 -8.29
C PRO A 137 4.44 -9.54 -6.91
N ILE A 138 5.39 -9.12 -6.08
CA ILE A 138 5.10 -8.45 -4.83
C ILE A 138 4.91 -6.96 -5.09
N CYS A 139 3.92 -6.36 -4.48
CA CYS A 139 3.59 -4.95 -4.62
C CYS A 139 4.81 -4.05 -4.33
N GLU A 140 5.22 -3.28 -5.33
CA GLU A 140 6.30 -2.30 -5.27
C GLU A 140 6.14 -1.33 -4.09
N PHE A 141 4.92 -0.84 -3.86
CA PHE A 141 4.62 0.09 -2.79
C PHE A 141 4.96 -0.49 -1.41
N HIS A 142 4.66 -1.76 -1.17
CA HIS A 142 4.96 -2.42 0.12
C HIS A 142 6.47 -2.57 0.32
N ILE A 143 7.22 -2.93 -0.71
CA ILE A 143 8.68 -2.99 -0.67
C ILE A 143 9.28 -1.60 -0.40
N LEU A 144 8.85 -0.59 -1.14
CA LEU A 144 9.32 0.78 -0.93
C LEU A 144 8.97 1.32 0.46
N LYS A 145 7.79 1.02 0.98
CA LYS A 145 7.35 1.37 2.33
C LYS A 145 8.27 0.73 3.40
N GLU A 146 8.60 -0.55 3.25
CA GLU A 146 9.52 -1.24 4.14
C GLU A 146 10.94 -0.64 4.08
N LEU A 147 11.47 -0.41 2.89
CA LEU A 147 12.79 0.20 2.70
C LEU A 147 12.83 1.64 3.24
N THR A 148 11.77 2.41 3.04
CA THR A 148 11.61 3.75 3.63
C THR A 148 11.74 3.72 5.15
N LYS A 149 11.03 2.81 5.82
CA LYS A 149 11.15 2.63 7.29
C LYS A 149 12.59 2.31 7.70
N VAL A 150 13.25 1.43 6.94
CA VAL A 150 14.62 1.01 7.20
C VAL A 150 15.61 2.18 7.05
N ILE A 151 15.50 2.96 5.97
CA ILE A 151 16.34 4.13 5.72
C ILE A 151 16.13 5.19 6.81
N LEU A 152 14.89 5.50 7.18
CA LEU A 152 14.58 6.47 8.24
C LEU A 152 15.15 6.02 9.60
N ARG A 153 15.06 4.73 9.93
CA ARG A 153 15.69 4.17 11.14
C ARG A 153 17.22 4.31 11.09
N ALA A 154 17.83 4.11 9.91
CA ALA A 154 19.26 4.26 9.74
C ALA A 154 19.71 5.73 9.91
N VAL A 155 18.95 6.69 9.38
CA VAL A 155 19.17 8.14 9.61
C VAL A 155 19.06 8.48 11.10
N ALA A 156 18.04 7.96 11.78
CA ALA A 156 17.87 8.16 13.23
C ALA A 156 19.05 7.58 14.04
N LYS A 157 19.60 6.42 13.64
CA LYS A 157 20.80 5.83 14.27
C LYS A 157 22.04 6.71 14.10
N VAL A 158 22.24 7.29 12.91
CA VAL A 158 23.35 8.25 12.69
C VAL A 158 23.19 9.47 13.57
N ARG A 159 21.96 10.02 13.68
CA ARG A 159 21.63 11.13 14.56
C ARG A 159 21.98 10.84 16.03
N LYS A 160 21.59 9.64 16.52
CA LYS A 160 21.91 9.21 17.89
C LYS A 160 23.41 9.19 18.13
N LYS A 161 24.20 8.62 17.22
CA LYS A 161 25.68 8.61 17.33
C LYS A 161 26.29 10.00 17.31
N LEU A 162 25.72 10.94 16.55
CA LEU A 162 26.17 12.34 16.59
C LEU A 162 25.84 13.00 17.92
N ALA A 163 24.70 12.67 18.52
CA ALA A 163 24.31 13.20 19.82
C ALA A 163 25.24 12.70 20.96
N GLU A 164 25.73 11.48 20.88
CA GLU A 164 26.70 10.89 21.82
C GLU A 164 28.04 11.66 21.84
N ARG A 165 28.38 12.32 20.74
CA ARG A 165 29.60 13.16 20.62
C ARG A 165 29.47 14.55 21.22
N LYS A 166 28.31 14.89 21.81
CA LYS A 166 28.03 16.22 22.33
C LYS A 166 28.85 16.47 23.61
N SER A 167 29.84 17.35 23.51
CA SER A 167 30.64 17.75 24.67
C SER A 167 29.83 18.53 25.70
N LYS A 168 30.15 18.35 26.98
CA LYS A 168 29.65 19.21 28.06
C LYS A 168 30.34 20.57 27.96
N VAL A 169 29.56 21.64 27.94
CA VAL A 169 30.07 23.01 27.98
C VAL A 169 29.68 23.59 29.33
N LYS A 170 30.59 24.30 29.98
CA LYS A 170 30.33 24.98 31.27
C LYS A 170 29.15 25.93 31.14
N ARG A 171 28.35 26.05 32.19
CA ARG A 171 27.24 27.01 32.25
C ARG A 171 27.84 28.43 32.42
N GLY A 172 27.16 29.45 31.88
CA GLY A 172 27.49 30.83 31.95
C GLY A 172 27.94 31.41 30.60
N ARG A 173 28.22 32.73 30.58
CA ARG A 173 28.66 33.46 29.39
C ARG A 173 30.12 33.09 29.06
N PRO A 174 30.42 32.63 27.84
CA PRO A 174 31.80 32.27 27.45
C PRO A 174 32.66 33.54 27.36
N SER A 175 33.63 33.66 28.24
CA SER A 175 34.53 34.82 28.30
C SER A 175 35.80 34.64 27.46
N THR A 176 36.35 33.41 27.47
CA THR A 176 37.63 33.14 26.75
C THR A 176 37.42 32.78 25.27
N PRO A 177 38.40 33.01 24.40
CA PRO A 177 38.35 32.60 23.00
C PRO A 177 38.08 31.09 22.83
N THR A 178 38.66 30.25 23.69
CA THR A 178 38.49 28.79 23.72
C THR A 178 37.07 28.40 24.08
N ALA A 179 36.48 29.04 25.11
CA ALA A 179 35.09 28.82 25.50
C ALA A 179 34.12 29.24 24.39
N LYS A 180 34.34 30.38 23.75
CA LYS A 180 33.56 30.85 22.58
C LYS A 180 33.62 29.85 21.42
N ARG A 181 34.81 29.30 21.13
CA ARG A 181 34.98 28.25 20.11
C ARG A 181 34.24 26.97 20.44
N ALA A 182 34.30 26.52 21.69
CA ALA A 182 33.55 25.31 22.16
C ALA A 182 32.04 25.49 22.04
N VAL A 183 31.50 26.67 22.39
CA VAL A 183 30.06 26.95 22.22
C VAL A 183 29.66 26.92 20.75
N ARG A 184 30.44 27.56 19.85
CA ARG A 184 30.17 27.51 18.40
C ARG A 184 30.23 26.09 17.84
N GLN A 185 31.19 25.28 18.27
CA GLN A 185 31.27 23.87 17.88
C GLN A 185 30.04 23.07 18.34
N ARG A 186 29.60 23.29 19.59
CA ARG A 186 28.39 22.66 20.12
C ARG A 186 27.14 23.06 19.34
N GLN A 187 26.97 24.34 19.02
CA GLN A 187 25.85 24.84 18.19
C GLN A 187 25.85 24.19 16.81
N ARG A 188 27.01 24.13 16.14
CA ARG A 188 27.16 23.46 14.84
C ARG A 188 26.81 21.96 14.92
N LEU A 189 27.22 21.30 16.01
CA LEU A 189 26.87 19.89 16.23
C LEU A 189 25.38 19.72 16.50
N GLN A 190 24.76 20.61 17.30
CA GLN A 190 23.31 20.61 17.52
C GLN A 190 22.55 20.74 16.22
N GLN A 191 22.95 21.66 15.34
CA GLN A 191 22.36 21.83 14.03
C GLN A 191 22.50 20.57 13.17
N LYS A 192 23.68 19.94 13.15
CA LYS A 192 23.91 18.66 12.45
C LYS A 192 23.08 17.50 13.00
N ILE A 193 22.63 17.56 14.24
CA ILE A 193 21.75 16.58 14.86
C ILE A 193 20.28 16.87 14.50
N ALA A 194 19.87 18.15 14.48
CA ALA A 194 18.51 18.59 14.21
C ALA A 194 18.14 18.44 12.72
N ASP A 195 18.98 18.95 11.81
CA ASP A 195 18.76 18.99 10.36
C ASP A 195 18.29 17.63 9.76
N PRO A 196 18.97 16.49 10.02
CA PRO A 196 18.53 15.21 9.47
C PRO A 196 17.18 14.72 10.01
N PHE A 197 16.72 15.25 11.14
CA PHE A 197 15.41 14.92 11.71
C PHE A 197 14.32 15.78 11.09
N GLU A 198 14.54 17.08 11.01
CA GLU A 198 13.56 18.03 10.44
C GLU A 198 13.33 17.75 8.96
N HIS A 199 14.40 17.40 8.24
CA HIS A 199 14.35 17.10 6.82
C HIS A 199 14.42 15.60 6.48
N ARG A 200 13.98 14.73 7.39
CA ARG A 200 14.13 13.27 7.23
C ARG A 200 13.52 12.71 5.96
N TYR A 201 12.44 13.30 5.48
CA TYR A 201 11.75 12.83 4.28
C TYR A 201 12.55 13.03 3.00
N LEU A 202 13.50 13.99 2.96
CA LEU A 202 14.39 14.17 1.82
C LEU A 202 15.28 12.96 1.54
N PHE A 203 15.50 12.10 2.56
CA PHE A 203 16.26 10.85 2.38
C PHE A 203 15.49 9.77 1.65
N VAL A 204 14.17 9.85 1.61
CA VAL A 204 13.28 8.79 1.08
C VAL A 204 12.32 9.26 0.01
N GLN A 205 12.20 10.54 -0.25
CA GLN A 205 11.36 11.09 -1.31
C GLN A 205 11.91 10.71 -2.69
N HIS A 206 11.03 10.27 -3.61
CA HIS A 206 11.44 9.83 -4.95
C HIS A 206 12.11 10.97 -5.72
N GLU A 207 11.38 11.99 -6.04
CA GLU A 207 11.86 13.15 -6.76
C GLU A 207 12.10 14.32 -5.80
N LEU A 208 13.23 15.00 -6.00
CA LEU A 208 13.60 16.18 -5.23
C LEU A 208 13.65 17.39 -6.14
N THR A 209 13.02 18.47 -5.71
CA THR A 209 13.19 19.80 -6.35
C THR A 209 14.63 20.30 -6.21
N LEU A 210 15.00 21.31 -7.00
CA LEU A 210 16.33 21.89 -6.92
C LEU A 210 16.63 22.44 -5.51
N THR A 211 15.65 23.08 -4.88
CA THR A 211 15.75 23.60 -3.50
C THR A 211 15.94 22.48 -2.49
N GLN A 212 15.19 21.38 -2.61
CA GLN A 212 15.33 20.20 -1.76
C GLN A 212 16.69 19.53 -1.93
N ARG A 213 17.22 19.43 -3.16
CA ARG A 213 18.58 18.90 -3.43
C ARG A 213 19.65 19.77 -2.77
N ARG A 214 19.54 21.10 -2.85
CA ARG A 214 20.44 22.03 -2.17
C ARG A 214 20.40 21.85 -0.65
N THR A 215 19.19 21.76 -0.09
CA THR A 215 18.98 21.50 1.35
C THR A 215 19.62 20.18 1.76
N LEU A 216 19.34 19.09 1.03
CA LEU A 216 19.90 17.77 1.29
C LEU A 216 21.44 17.78 1.23
N HIS A 217 22.04 18.46 0.25
CA HIS A 217 23.49 18.63 0.16
C HIS A 217 24.05 19.35 1.38
N ARG A 218 23.39 20.45 1.82
CA ARG A 218 23.78 21.22 3.01
C ARG A 218 23.76 20.37 4.27
N ILE A 219 22.65 19.67 4.56
CA ILE A 219 22.48 18.88 5.78
C ILE A 219 23.36 17.63 5.82
N THR A 220 23.75 17.10 4.66
CA THR A 220 24.66 15.93 4.57
C THR A 220 26.13 16.30 4.46
N ARG A 221 26.48 17.60 4.49
CA ARG A 221 27.86 18.06 4.39
C ARG A 221 28.69 17.55 5.57
N GLY A 222 29.75 16.80 5.27
CA GLY A 222 30.59 16.14 6.28
C GLY A 222 29.93 14.93 6.97
N LEU A 223 28.81 14.45 6.45
CA LEU A 223 28.12 13.26 6.93
C LEU A 223 28.02 12.21 5.81
N PRO A 224 29.05 11.35 5.63
CA PRO A 224 29.08 10.40 4.52
C PRO A 224 27.99 9.34 4.62
N GLN A 225 27.60 8.92 5.84
CA GLN A 225 26.56 7.90 6.03
C GLN A 225 25.17 8.35 5.56
N PRO A 226 24.60 9.51 5.99
CA PRO A 226 23.34 10.01 5.46
C PRO A 226 23.36 10.21 3.94
N ARG A 227 24.47 10.69 3.37
CA ARG A 227 24.63 10.82 1.92
C ARG A 227 24.53 9.47 1.21
N ALA A 228 25.19 8.45 1.76
CA ALA A 228 25.12 7.10 1.21
C ALA A 228 23.71 6.48 1.32
N LEU A 229 23.00 6.71 2.44
CA LEU A 229 21.61 6.27 2.59
C LEU A 229 20.68 6.87 1.54
N ARG A 230 20.85 8.17 1.24
CA ARG A 230 20.09 8.81 0.16
C ARG A 230 20.43 8.22 -1.21
N ALA A 231 21.72 7.99 -1.48
CA ALA A 231 22.15 7.38 -2.74
C ALA A 231 21.56 5.98 -2.91
N ILE A 232 21.56 5.15 -1.85
CA ILE A 232 20.94 3.83 -1.82
C ILE A 232 19.45 3.94 -2.16
N MET A 233 18.69 4.84 -1.52
CA MET A 233 17.27 5.00 -1.83
C MET A 233 17.03 5.45 -3.27
N GLY A 234 17.87 6.33 -3.80
CA GLY A 234 17.80 6.73 -5.22
C GLY A 234 18.08 5.56 -6.17
N GLU A 235 18.98 4.65 -5.83
CA GLU A 235 19.23 3.42 -6.61
C GLU A 235 18.06 2.46 -6.51
N VAL A 236 17.43 2.32 -5.34
CA VAL A 236 16.23 1.50 -5.17
C VAL A 236 15.10 1.97 -6.09
N TYR A 237 14.82 3.26 -6.17
CA TYR A 237 13.80 3.78 -7.09
C TYR A 237 14.10 3.44 -8.56
N ARG A 238 15.38 3.45 -8.96
CA ARG A 238 15.77 3.09 -10.33
C ARG A 238 15.62 1.60 -10.66
N LEU A 239 15.49 0.72 -9.64
CA LEU A 239 15.20 -0.70 -9.88
C LEU A 239 13.77 -0.88 -10.38
N PHE A 240 12.83 -0.05 -9.91
CA PHE A 240 11.42 -0.11 -10.27
C PHE A 240 11.05 0.73 -11.51
N ASP A 241 12.03 1.34 -12.18
CA ASP A 241 11.77 2.06 -13.43
C ASP A 241 11.37 1.09 -14.53
N ARG A 242 10.14 1.22 -15.04
CA ARG A 242 9.57 0.37 -16.11
C ARG A 242 10.37 0.37 -17.42
N ARG A 243 11.29 1.30 -17.58
CA ARG A 243 12.25 1.31 -18.70
C ARG A 243 13.40 0.31 -18.51
N CYS A 244 13.54 -0.21 -17.29
CA CYS A 244 14.60 -1.17 -16.95
C CYS A 244 14.12 -2.58 -17.29
N ARG A 245 14.96 -3.39 -17.92
CA ARG A 245 14.73 -4.83 -18.09
C ARG A 245 15.00 -5.53 -16.76
N THR A 246 14.30 -6.62 -16.50
CA THR A 246 14.46 -7.39 -15.24
C THR A 246 15.90 -7.81 -15.00
N ASP A 247 16.59 -8.36 -16.00
CA ASP A 247 18.01 -8.76 -15.87
C ASP A 247 18.90 -7.58 -15.45
N THR A 248 18.67 -6.42 -16.05
CA THR A 248 19.40 -5.20 -15.72
C THR A 248 19.07 -4.73 -14.30
N ALA A 249 17.81 -4.83 -13.87
CA ALA A 249 17.38 -4.48 -12.52
C ALA A 249 18.01 -5.43 -11.48
N LEU A 250 18.04 -6.74 -11.75
CA LEU A 250 18.66 -7.74 -10.90
C LEU A 250 20.20 -7.53 -10.79
N ALA A 251 20.86 -7.22 -11.90
CA ALA A 251 22.28 -6.86 -11.89
C ALA A 251 22.58 -5.59 -11.06
N LYS A 252 21.74 -4.57 -11.20
CA LYS A 252 21.81 -3.35 -10.36
C LYS A 252 21.58 -3.68 -8.88
N LEU A 253 20.59 -4.53 -8.58
CA LEU A 253 20.30 -4.98 -7.22
C LEU A 253 21.48 -5.74 -6.61
N ALA A 254 22.14 -6.63 -7.36
CA ALA A 254 23.33 -7.33 -6.90
C ALA A 254 24.46 -6.35 -6.53
N LYS A 255 24.74 -5.35 -7.38
CA LYS A 255 25.71 -4.28 -7.10
C LYS A 255 25.32 -3.48 -5.86
N LEU A 256 24.03 -3.15 -5.70
CA LEU A 256 23.52 -2.43 -4.54
C LEU A 256 23.69 -3.25 -3.25
N ARG A 257 23.42 -4.55 -3.28
CA ARG A 257 23.64 -5.49 -2.17
C ARG A 257 25.13 -5.55 -1.75
N GLN A 258 26.06 -5.58 -2.69
CA GLN A 258 27.51 -5.52 -2.39
C GLN A 258 27.90 -4.19 -1.75
N ARG A 259 27.38 -3.08 -2.27
CA ARG A 259 27.64 -1.75 -1.71
C ARG A 259 27.15 -1.60 -0.28
N VAL A 260 25.98 -2.13 0.03
CA VAL A 260 25.37 -2.07 1.38
C VAL A 260 26.21 -2.86 2.41
N ARG A 261 26.87 -3.95 2.01
CA ARG A 261 27.75 -4.74 2.90
C ARG A 261 28.90 -3.91 3.48
N ARG A 262 29.40 -2.90 2.77
CA ARG A 262 30.48 -2.01 3.24
C ARG A 262 30.05 -1.15 4.43
N PHE A 263 28.76 -0.96 4.63
CA PHE A 263 28.20 -0.18 5.73
C PHE A 263 27.84 -1.07 6.93
N LYS A 264 28.86 -1.72 7.57
CA LYS A 264 28.67 -2.68 8.67
C LYS A 264 27.67 -2.25 9.74
N GLN A 265 27.61 -0.93 10.07
CA GLN A 265 26.71 -0.39 11.08
C GLN A 265 25.27 -0.16 10.59
N VAL A 266 25.09 -0.04 9.29
CA VAL A 266 23.80 0.19 8.62
C VAL A 266 23.36 -1.09 7.90
N GLY A 267 24.31 -1.98 7.55
CA GLY A 267 24.08 -3.22 6.79
C GLY A 267 23.02 -4.14 7.43
N LYS A 268 23.04 -4.31 8.76
CA LYS A 268 21.99 -5.08 9.46
C LYS A 268 20.61 -4.47 9.30
N ILE A 269 20.52 -3.14 9.22
CA ILE A 269 19.26 -2.43 9.03
C ILE A 269 18.78 -2.58 7.58
N LEU A 270 19.71 -2.64 6.63
CA LEU A 270 19.43 -2.77 5.21
C LEU A 270 19.34 -4.24 4.74
N SER A 271 19.21 -5.20 5.67
CA SER A 271 19.04 -6.63 5.34
C SER A 271 17.80 -6.89 4.45
N LYS A 272 16.79 -6.04 4.50
CA LYS A 272 15.63 -6.11 3.60
C LYS A 272 16.00 -6.00 2.11
N LEU A 273 17.11 -5.34 1.76
CA LEU A 273 17.64 -5.33 0.38
C LEU A 273 18.19 -6.71 -0.05
N GLN A 274 18.40 -7.61 0.89
CA GLN A 274 18.84 -8.98 0.62
C GLN A 274 17.67 -9.98 0.58
N SER A 275 16.45 -9.51 0.83
CA SER A 275 15.24 -10.34 0.80
C SER A 275 14.96 -10.84 -0.62
N PRO A 276 14.62 -12.12 -0.80
CA PRO A 276 14.16 -12.65 -2.09
C PRO A 276 12.87 -11.97 -2.59
N ASN A 277 12.09 -11.38 -1.67
CA ASN A 277 10.90 -10.62 -2.03
C ASN A 277 11.19 -9.42 -2.94
N LEU A 278 12.40 -8.85 -2.86
CA LEU A 278 12.78 -7.74 -3.75
C LEU A 278 13.00 -8.23 -5.20
N ASP A 279 13.50 -9.46 -5.38
CA ASP A 279 13.64 -10.06 -6.72
C ASP A 279 12.25 -10.32 -7.32
N LYS A 280 11.33 -10.89 -6.53
CA LYS A 280 9.93 -11.09 -6.92
C LYS A 280 9.23 -9.77 -7.25
N ALA A 281 9.51 -8.70 -6.50
CA ALA A 281 8.93 -7.38 -6.77
C ALA A 281 9.39 -6.77 -8.12
N LEU A 282 10.43 -7.30 -8.77
CA LEU A 282 10.91 -6.83 -10.06
C LEU A 282 10.34 -7.62 -11.25
N THR A 283 9.62 -8.71 -11.03
CA THR A 283 9.08 -9.57 -12.11
C THR A 283 8.11 -8.86 -13.03
N PHE A 284 7.41 -7.81 -12.55
CA PHE A 284 6.53 -6.99 -13.39
C PHE A 284 7.25 -6.26 -14.54
N LEU A 285 8.59 -6.13 -14.48
CA LEU A 285 9.37 -5.49 -15.54
C LEU A 285 9.38 -6.32 -16.85
N ASN A 286 9.10 -7.62 -16.76
CA ASN A 286 9.01 -8.50 -17.93
C ASN A 286 7.68 -8.38 -18.66
N ASP A 287 6.62 -7.97 -17.96
CA ASP A 287 5.30 -7.83 -18.52
C ASP A 287 4.77 -6.41 -18.28
N LYS A 288 4.59 -5.65 -19.38
CA LYS A 288 4.08 -4.28 -19.33
C LYS A 288 2.63 -4.18 -18.84
N LEU A 289 1.87 -5.26 -18.99
CA LEU A 289 0.47 -5.33 -18.57
C LEU A 289 0.33 -5.69 -17.09
N LEU A 290 1.33 -6.37 -16.53
CA LEU A 290 1.34 -6.77 -15.13
C LEU A 290 1.53 -5.54 -14.22
N PRO A 291 0.56 -5.23 -13.34
CA PRO A 291 0.68 -4.09 -12.43
C PRO A 291 1.76 -4.31 -11.37
N SER A 292 2.58 -3.29 -11.13
CA SER A 292 3.60 -3.31 -10.07
C SER A 292 3.04 -3.06 -8.67
N THR A 293 1.78 -2.67 -8.57
CA THR A 293 1.15 -2.28 -7.29
C THR A 293 -0.20 -2.97 -7.11
N SER A 294 -0.56 -3.21 -5.86
CA SER A 294 -1.87 -3.72 -5.43
C SER A 294 -2.86 -2.58 -5.10
N ASN A 295 -2.77 -1.44 -5.79
CA ASN A 295 -3.60 -0.27 -5.50
C ASN A 295 -5.10 -0.55 -5.61
N ALA A 296 -5.51 -1.49 -6.47
CA ALA A 296 -6.90 -1.87 -6.64
C ALA A 296 -7.48 -2.44 -5.34
N VAL A 297 -6.82 -3.43 -4.75
CA VAL A 297 -7.28 -4.04 -3.51
C VAL A 297 -7.11 -3.11 -2.30
N GLU A 298 -6.07 -2.28 -2.28
CA GLU A 298 -5.91 -1.24 -1.25
C GLU A 298 -7.06 -0.22 -1.25
N ARG A 299 -7.61 0.14 -2.42
CA ARG A 299 -8.82 0.98 -2.53
C ARG A 299 -10.04 0.28 -1.93
N SER A 300 -10.22 -1.02 -2.22
CA SER A 300 -11.29 -1.85 -1.65
C SER A 300 -11.17 -1.88 -0.12
N ASN A 301 -9.98 -2.19 0.41
CA ASN A 301 -9.70 -2.21 1.84
C ASN A 301 -9.96 -0.86 2.51
N ARG A 302 -9.59 0.25 1.86
CA ARG A 302 -9.87 1.60 2.36
C ARG A 302 -11.37 1.89 2.41
N ARG A 303 -12.13 1.44 1.41
CA ARG A 303 -13.58 1.59 1.36
C ARG A 303 -14.24 0.83 2.51
N HIS A 304 -13.86 -0.43 2.73
CA HIS A 304 -14.33 -1.22 3.87
C HIS A 304 -14.01 -0.52 5.21
N ARG A 305 -12.76 -0.09 5.42
CA ARG A 305 -12.39 0.63 6.65
C ARG A 305 -13.20 1.92 6.86
N LYS A 306 -13.56 2.63 5.79
CA LYS A 306 -14.44 3.80 5.89
C LYS A 306 -15.85 3.42 6.34
N MET A 307 -16.42 2.34 5.79
CA MET A 307 -17.72 1.82 6.20
C MET A 307 -17.73 1.44 7.67
N GLN A 308 -16.71 0.76 8.15
CA GLN A 308 -16.59 0.31 9.54
C GLN A 308 -16.30 1.45 10.54
N LYS A 309 -15.82 2.60 10.09
CA LYS A 309 -15.62 3.80 10.94
C LYS A 309 -16.88 4.61 11.14
N THR A 310 -17.99 4.29 10.49
CA THR A 310 -19.26 5.01 10.64
C THR A 310 -20.03 4.55 11.88
N VAL A 311 -21.05 5.30 12.27
CA VAL A 311 -22.00 4.97 13.34
C VAL A 311 -22.67 3.59 13.11
N TYR A 312 -22.76 3.17 11.86
CA TYR A 312 -23.37 1.90 11.44
C TYR A 312 -22.37 0.73 11.38
N ARG A 313 -21.30 0.77 12.18
CA ARG A 313 -20.34 -0.34 12.28
C ARG A 313 -21.05 -1.66 12.57
N VAL A 314 -20.75 -2.67 11.76
CA VAL A 314 -21.24 -4.04 11.94
C VAL A 314 -20.18 -4.91 12.64
N ARG A 315 -20.62 -5.86 13.48
CA ARG A 315 -19.73 -6.61 14.40
C ARG A 315 -19.93 -8.12 14.34
N THR A 316 -20.64 -8.64 13.36
CA THR A 316 -20.80 -10.07 13.16
C THR A 316 -20.36 -10.44 11.75
N GLN A 317 -19.83 -11.63 11.57
CA GLN A 317 -19.39 -12.13 10.27
C GLN A 317 -20.49 -12.00 9.22
N GLU A 318 -21.72 -12.45 9.55
CA GLU A 318 -22.87 -12.37 8.66
C GLU A 318 -23.19 -10.92 8.24
N ASN A 319 -23.19 -9.98 9.18
CA ASN A 319 -23.51 -8.59 8.87
C ASN A 319 -22.37 -7.90 8.07
N ILE A 320 -21.12 -8.27 8.31
CA ILE A 320 -19.97 -7.80 7.51
C ILE A 320 -20.12 -8.33 6.08
N ASN A 321 -20.40 -9.64 5.94
CA ASN A 321 -20.62 -10.28 4.64
C ASN A 321 -21.75 -9.60 3.86
N ASN A 322 -22.92 -9.44 4.47
CA ASN A 322 -24.08 -8.82 3.85
C ASN A 322 -23.80 -7.36 3.44
N ARG A 323 -23.03 -6.63 4.23
CA ARG A 323 -22.69 -5.25 3.94
C ARG A 323 -21.72 -5.10 2.78
N ILE A 324 -20.72 -5.99 2.69
CA ILE A 324 -19.80 -6.01 1.56
C ILE A 324 -20.56 -6.39 0.28
N ALA A 325 -21.46 -7.39 0.34
CA ALA A 325 -22.29 -7.79 -0.79
C ALA A 325 -23.12 -6.62 -1.32
N LEU A 326 -23.83 -5.90 -0.44
CA LEU A 326 -24.62 -4.72 -0.82
C LEU A 326 -23.75 -3.63 -1.44
N ASP A 327 -22.58 -3.38 -0.87
CA ASP A 327 -21.66 -2.36 -1.37
C ASP A 327 -21.06 -2.75 -2.74
N MET A 328 -20.82 -4.04 -2.96
CA MET A 328 -20.35 -4.56 -4.26
C MET A 328 -21.47 -4.54 -5.30
N LEU A 329 -22.67 -4.99 -4.95
CA LEU A 329 -23.82 -4.89 -5.85
C LEU A 329 -24.13 -3.46 -6.28
N GLY A 330 -23.96 -2.49 -5.37
CA GLY A 330 -24.07 -1.09 -5.71
C GLY A 330 -23.06 -0.59 -6.75
N ASP A 331 -21.92 -1.27 -6.91
CA ASP A 331 -20.97 -0.94 -7.98
C ASP A 331 -21.49 -1.37 -9.35
N SER A 332 -22.20 -2.51 -9.43
CA SER A 332 -22.78 -2.99 -10.70
C SER A 332 -24.00 -2.20 -11.16
N GLN A 333 -24.63 -1.43 -10.25
CA GLN A 333 -25.82 -0.65 -10.54
C GLN A 333 -25.55 0.82 -10.88
N LYS A 334 -24.28 1.26 -10.77
CA LYS A 334 -23.89 2.62 -11.15
C LYS A 334 -23.62 2.65 -12.65
N GLU A 335 -24.45 3.39 -13.35
CA GLU A 335 -24.16 3.80 -14.69
C GLU A 335 -22.82 4.57 -14.72
N ASP A 336 -22.01 4.23 -15.65
CA ASP A 336 -20.66 4.67 -15.99
C ASP A 336 -20.01 5.77 -15.12
N ARG A 337 -19.11 5.31 -14.24
CA ARG A 337 -18.13 6.20 -13.57
C ARG A 337 -17.17 6.90 -14.54
N THR A 338 -17.07 6.43 -15.77
CA THR A 338 -16.24 7.01 -16.83
C THR A 338 -16.68 8.44 -17.10
N GLU A 339 -17.97 8.66 -17.24
CA GLU A 339 -18.56 9.99 -17.46
C GLU A 339 -18.32 10.96 -16.29
N THR A 340 -18.41 10.48 -15.05
CA THR A 340 -18.13 11.30 -13.86
C THR A 340 -16.64 11.63 -13.70
N LEU A 341 -15.74 10.72 -14.07
CA LEU A 341 -14.30 10.96 -14.05
C LEU A 341 -13.87 11.89 -15.18
N GLU A 342 -14.42 11.76 -16.37
CA GLU A 342 -14.19 12.66 -17.49
C GLU A 342 -14.72 14.06 -17.18
N THR A 343 -15.91 14.20 -16.61
CA THR A 343 -16.46 15.49 -16.16
C THR A 343 -15.59 16.14 -15.09
N LEU A 344 -15.09 15.38 -14.09
CA LEU A 344 -14.17 15.90 -13.07
C LEU A 344 -12.80 16.27 -13.61
N HIS A 345 -12.32 15.58 -14.65
CA HIS A 345 -11.07 15.93 -15.34
C HIS A 345 -11.25 17.20 -16.18
N TYR A 346 -12.38 17.36 -16.87
CA TYR A 346 -12.70 18.57 -17.63
C TYR A 346 -12.81 19.82 -16.72
N VAL A 347 -13.46 19.70 -15.58
CA VAL A 347 -13.60 20.82 -14.60
C VAL A 347 -12.26 21.19 -13.94
N ARG A 348 -11.27 20.28 -13.94
CA ARG A 348 -9.92 20.58 -13.39
C ARG A 348 -8.93 21.11 -14.43
N ALA A 349 -9.24 20.96 -15.71
CA ALA A 349 -8.40 21.41 -16.82
C ALA A 349 -8.80 22.79 -17.39
N GLY A 350 -9.92 23.35 -16.97
CA GLY A 350 -10.38 24.74 -17.19
C GLY A 350 -10.19 25.57 -15.94
#